data_ef8349c72d1363151bc91c7ce0f9bdca
#
_entry.id   ef8349c72d1363151bc91c7ce0f9bdca
#
_cell.length_a   1.000
_cell.length_b   1.000
_cell.length_c   1.000
_cell.angle_alpha   90.00
_cell.angle_beta   90.00
_cell.angle_gamma   90.00
#
_symmetry.space_group_name_H-M   'P 1'
#
loop_
_entity.id
_entity.type
_entity.pdbx_description
1 polymer ?
#
loop_
_entity_poly.entity_id
_entity_poly.type
_entity_poly.pdbx_seq_one_letter_code
_entity_poly.pdbx_strand_id
1 'polypeptide(L)'
;RTLAHTEDTNYIKLVLGEKVVEMPGDEARVDYSRNGLTINEQEIAGQDREQGKLNLLAVPYGKRSTLILADSSRLWINAGTKVIYPEKFAGDRREIYVDGEVYGEIAHNLAWPFVIKTKRAGIEVLGTTLNVNAYEKEEELSVVLVGGKVAVTNAKGRKSELAPNQMYFSSGEHDYITAVDVEEYVSWK
;
A
#
# COMPACT_ATOMS: atom_id res chain seq x y z
N ARG A 1 -19.34 -5.42 3.45
CA ARG A 1 -20.08 -5.77 2.19
C ARG A 1 -19.33 -5.37 0.91
N THR A 2 -18.44 -4.40 0.94
CA THR A 2 -17.73 -3.88 -0.25
C THR A 2 -16.58 -4.81 -0.73
N LEU A 3 -16.06 -5.67 0.12
CA LEU A 3 -14.95 -6.58 -0.21
C LEU A 3 -15.38 -7.81 -1.04
N ALA A 4 -16.65 -8.21 -0.96
CA ALA A 4 -17.14 -9.44 -1.62
C ALA A 4 -17.30 -9.32 -3.15
N HIS A 5 -17.37 -8.12 -3.71
CA HIS A 5 -17.55 -7.92 -5.16
C HIS A 5 -16.25 -7.83 -5.97
N THR A 6 -15.09 -7.97 -5.34
CA THR A 6 -13.78 -7.84 -6.00
C THR A 6 -13.14 -9.18 -6.38
N GLU A 7 -13.72 -10.32 -5.99
CA GLU A 7 -13.04 -11.62 -6.07
C GLU A 7 -13.01 -12.28 -7.44
N ASP A 8 -13.78 -11.81 -8.43
CA ASP A 8 -13.99 -12.59 -9.67
C ASP A 8 -13.89 -11.74 -10.94
N THR A 9 -12.86 -10.90 -11.08
CA THR A 9 -12.70 -10.15 -12.33
C THR A 9 -11.26 -10.05 -12.81
N ASN A 10 -11.12 -10.10 -14.13
CA ASN A 10 -9.88 -9.89 -14.86
C ASN A 10 -9.51 -8.40 -15.03
N TYR A 11 -10.16 -7.49 -14.31
CA TYR A 11 -9.93 -6.04 -14.41
C TYR A 11 -9.35 -5.47 -13.12
N ILE A 12 -8.43 -4.53 -13.27
CA ILE A 12 -8.05 -3.66 -12.16
C ILE A 12 -9.27 -2.80 -11.83
N LYS A 13 -9.67 -2.76 -10.55
CA LYS A 13 -10.87 -2.04 -10.09
C LYS A 13 -10.52 -0.95 -9.09
N LEU A 14 -11.08 0.22 -9.31
CA LEU A 14 -11.09 1.31 -8.36
C LEU A 14 -12.51 1.53 -7.83
N VAL A 15 -12.69 1.36 -6.53
CA VAL A 15 -13.98 1.55 -5.85
C VAL A 15 -13.97 2.91 -5.15
N LEU A 16 -14.87 3.78 -5.57
CA LEU A 16 -15.05 5.15 -5.10
C LEU A 16 -16.44 5.29 -4.48
N GLY A 17 -16.58 4.90 -3.20
CA GLY A 17 -17.90 4.80 -2.58
C GLY A 17 -18.77 3.73 -3.26
N GLU A 18 -19.88 4.13 -3.87
CA GLU A 18 -20.77 3.22 -4.62
C GLU A 18 -20.36 3.02 -6.09
N LYS A 19 -19.47 3.87 -6.59
CA LYS A 19 -18.99 3.81 -7.97
C LYS A 19 -17.81 2.85 -8.10
N VAL A 20 -17.86 1.98 -9.09
CA VAL A 20 -16.76 1.08 -9.46
C VAL A 20 -16.26 1.46 -10.84
N VAL A 21 -14.96 1.73 -10.95
CA VAL A 21 -14.27 1.99 -12.22
C VAL A 21 -13.43 0.76 -12.57
N GLU A 22 -13.73 0.11 -13.68
CA GLU A 22 -12.94 -0.98 -14.22
C GLU A 22 -11.91 -0.44 -15.21
N MET A 23 -10.65 -0.80 -15.00
CA MET A 23 -9.55 -0.35 -15.84
C MET A 23 -9.08 -1.52 -16.71
N PRO A 24 -9.24 -1.40 -18.04
CA PRO A 24 -8.76 -2.44 -18.96
C PRO A 24 -7.23 -2.43 -19.03
N GLY A 25 -6.66 -3.57 -19.45
CA GLY A 25 -5.21 -3.73 -19.59
C GLY A 25 -4.56 -4.37 -18.37
N ASP A 26 -3.26 -4.54 -18.45
CA ASP A 26 -2.47 -5.25 -17.45
C ASP A 26 -1.84 -4.33 -16.43
N GLU A 27 -1.83 -3.03 -16.72
CA GLU A 27 -1.31 -1.98 -15.87
C GLU A 27 -2.28 -0.80 -15.79
N ALA A 28 -2.36 -0.16 -14.63
CA ALA A 28 -3.10 1.07 -14.42
C ALA A 28 -2.32 2.02 -13.52
N ARG A 29 -2.47 3.32 -13.79
CA ARG A 29 -1.92 4.40 -12.96
C ARG A 29 -3.06 5.22 -12.40
N VAL A 30 -3.15 5.26 -11.08
CA VAL A 30 -4.14 6.05 -10.33
C VAL A 30 -3.38 7.15 -9.58
N ASP A 31 -3.73 8.41 -9.82
CA ASP A 31 -2.97 9.55 -9.32
C ASP A 31 -3.87 10.58 -8.65
N TYR A 32 -3.60 10.85 -7.37
CA TYR A 32 -4.27 11.86 -6.55
C TYR A 32 -3.37 13.06 -6.21
N SER A 33 -2.16 13.14 -6.73
CA SER A 33 -1.19 14.19 -6.36
C SER A 33 -1.56 15.59 -6.86
N ARG A 34 -2.45 15.67 -7.84
CA ARG A 34 -2.99 16.93 -8.38
C ARG A 34 -4.36 17.24 -7.78
N ASN A 35 -4.94 18.40 -8.15
CA ASN A 35 -6.30 18.80 -7.72
C ASN A 35 -7.43 17.98 -8.39
N GLY A 36 -7.24 16.69 -8.59
CA GLY A 36 -8.19 15.80 -9.23
C GLY A 36 -7.67 14.38 -9.19
N LEU A 37 -8.56 13.43 -9.47
CA LEU A 37 -8.20 12.05 -9.71
C LEU A 37 -7.91 11.87 -11.19
N THR A 38 -6.75 11.35 -11.54
CA THR A 38 -6.46 10.88 -12.89
C THR A 38 -6.28 9.37 -12.91
N ILE A 39 -6.79 8.74 -13.96
CA ILE A 39 -6.57 7.32 -14.25
C ILE A 39 -5.94 7.24 -15.63
N ASN A 40 -4.74 6.67 -15.73
CA ASN A 40 -3.97 6.60 -16.98
C ASN A 40 -3.88 7.97 -17.68
N GLU A 41 -3.57 9.01 -16.89
CA GLU A 41 -3.44 10.42 -17.31
C GLU A 41 -4.76 11.10 -17.73
N GLN A 42 -5.89 10.40 -17.68
CA GLN A 42 -7.20 10.99 -17.94
C GLN A 42 -7.86 11.46 -16.66
N GLU A 43 -8.29 12.72 -16.63
CA GLU A 43 -9.00 13.29 -15.49
C GLU A 43 -10.39 12.67 -15.33
N ILE A 44 -10.71 12.27 -14.11
CA ILE A 44 -12.03 11.76 -13.75
C ILE A 44 -12.84 12.91 -13.15
N ALA A 45 -13.79 13.43 -13.92
CA ALA A 45 -14.65 14.53 -13.52
C ALA A 45 -15.64 14.15 -12.41
N GLY A 46 -16.02 15.14 -11.58
CA GLY A 46 -17.09 14.99 -10.59
C GLY A 46 -16.68 14.29 -9.30
N GLN A 47 -15.38 14.25 -8.99
CA GLN A 47 -14.89 13.76 -7.72
C GLN A 47 -14.65 14.95 -6.77
N ASP A 48 -15.62 15.21 -5.89
CA ASP A 48 -15.37 16.03 -4.71
C ASP A 48 -14.50 15.24 -3.76
N ARG A 49 -13.26 15.67 -3.57
CA ARG A 49 -12.32 15.04 -2.65
C ARG A 49 -12.74 15.31 -1.21
N GLU A 50 -13.38 14.35 -0.61
CA GLU A 50 -13.74 14.39 0.79
C GLU A 50 -12.59 13.90 1.67
N GLN A 51 -12.30 14.67 2.71
CA GLN A 51 -11.30 14.29 3.69
C GLN A 51 -11.75 13.04 4.47
N GLY A 52 -10.88 12.03 4.53
CA GLY A 52 -11.16 10.78 5.23
C GLY A 52 -12.03 9.77 4.48
N LYS A 53 -12.56 10.11 3.29
CA LYS A 53 -13.28 9.15 2.45
C LYS A 53 -12.32 8.07 1.95
N LEU A 54 -12.68 6.81 2.18
CA LEU A 54 -11.86 5.66 1.80
C LEU A 54 -12.22 5.14 0.42
N ASN A 55 -11.18 4.84 -0.36
CA ASN A 55 -11.26 4.17 -1.64
C ASN A 55 -10.54 2.81 -1.57
N LEU A 56 -10.88 1.93 -2.49
CA LEU A 56 -10.25 0.62 -2.64
C LEU A 56 -9.70 0.48 -4.06
N LEU A 57 -8.43 0.15 -4.18
CA LEU A 57 -7.81 -0.29 -5.43
C LEU A 57 -7.54 -1.80 -5.34
N ALA A 58 -8.15 -2.56 -6.22
CA ALA A 58 -8.00 -4.01 -6.31
C ALA A 58 -7.29 -4.39 -7.60
N VAL A 59 -6.16 -5.07 -7.48
CA VAL A 59 -5.31 -5.51 -8.59
C VAL A 59 -5.37 -7.03 -8.66
N PRO A 60 -6.01 -7.62 -9.67
CA PRO A 60 -6.10 -9.08 -9.79
C PRO A 60 -4.75 -9.71 -10.16
N TYR A 61 -4.67 -11.03 -10.05
CA TYR A 61 -3.49 -11.77 -10.49
C TYR A 61 -3.17 -11.51 -11.96
N GLY A 62 -1.87 -11.48 -12.29
CA GLY A 62 -1.38 -11.19 -13.64
C GLY A 62 -1.38 -9.70 -14.01
N LYS A 63 -1.77 -8.80 -13.10
CA LYS A 63 -1.82 -7.36 -13.33
C LYS A 63 -1.03 -6.59 -12.29
N ARG A 64 -0.74 -5.31 -12.58
CA ARG A 64 -0.04 -4.38 -11.69
C ARG A 64 -0.70 -3.01 -11.73
N SER A 65 -0.43 -2.20 -10.72
CA SER A 65 -0.89 -0.82 -10.70
C SER A 65 0.13 0.07 -10.00
N THR A 66 0.12 1.35 -10.36
CA THR A 66 0.81 2.41 -9.63
C THR A 66 -0.24 3.32 -9.01
N LEU A 67 -0.12 3.59 -7.72
CA LEU A 67 -0.98 4.51 -6.99
C LEU A 67 -0.15 5.66 -6.44
N ILE A 68 -0.48 6.88 -6.81
CA ILE A 68 0.10 8.09 -6.25
C ILE A 68 -0.94 8.72 -5.33
N LEU A 69 -0.61 8.77 -4.05
CA LEU A 69 -1.48 9.27 -2.99
C LEU A 69 -1.52 10.81 -2.96
N ALA A 70 -2.45 11.36 -2.20
CA ALA A 70 -2.64 12.82 -2.07
C ALA A 70 -1.42 13.55 -1.49
N ASP A 71 -0.58 12.88 -0.70
CA ASP A 71 0.68 13.41 -0.16
C ASP A 71 1.88 13.24 -1.10
N SER A 72 1.65 12.79 -2.33
CA SER A 72 2.64 12.42 -3.35
C SER A 72 3.46 11.17 -3.06
N SER A 73 3.13 10.42 -2.02
CA SER A 73 3.67 9.06 -1.83
C SER A 73 3.28 8.18 -3.00
N ARG A 74 4.20 7.35 -3.45
CA ARG A 74 4.01 6.48 -4.61
C ARG A 74 4.08 5.02 -4.19
N LEU A 75 3.08 4.25 -4.61
CA LEU A 75 3.00 2.82 -4.39
C LEU A 75 2.99 2.08 -5.73
N TRP A 76 3.88 1.11 -5.89
CA TRP A 76 3.76 0.06 -6.90
C TRP A 76 3.04 -1.11 -6.27
N ILE A 77 2.01 -1.60 -6.92
CA ILE A 77 1.08 -2.58 -6.38
C ILE A 77 1.17 -3.85 -7.20
N ASN A 78 1.55 -4.94 -6.55
CA ASN A 78 1.73 -6.24 -7.19
C ASN A 78 0.39 -6.96 -7.41
N ALA A 79 0.43 -8.02 -8.23
CA ALA A 79 -0.70 -8.87 -8.54
C ALA A 79 -1.37 -9.45 -7.29
N GLY A 80 -2.69 -9.56 -7.30
CA GLY A 80 -3.47 -10.12 -6.20
C GLY A 80 -3.55 -9.23 -4.95
N THR A 81 -3.30 -7.93 -5.10
CA THR A 81 -3.22 -6.97 -3.98
C THR A 81 -4.44 -6.07 -3.94
N LYS A 82 -4.88 -5.76 -2.72
CA LYS A 82 -5.90 -4.75 -2.41
C LYS A 82 -5.30 -3.68 -1.51
N VAL A 83 -5.55 -2.41 -1.84
CA VAL A 83 -5.13 -1.26 -1.02
C VAL A 83 -6.35 -0.41 -0.71
N ILE A 84 -6.57 -0.13 0.57
CA ILE A 84 -7.59 0.81 1.05
C ILE A 84 -6.87 2.06 1.52
N TYR A 85 -7.29 3.20 1.01
CA TYR A 85 -6.63 4.48 1.28
C TYR A 85 -7.63 5.64 1.22
N PRO A 86 -7.36 6.76 1.91
CA PRO A 86 -8.21 7.93 1.82
C PRO A 86 -7.90 8.77 0.57
N GLU A 87 -8.89 9.45 0.03
CA GLU A 87 -8.70 10.42 -1.05
C GLU A 87 -7.81 11.60 -0.62
N LYS A 88 -7.96 12.02 0.64
CA LYS A 88 -7.10 12.98 1.34
C LYS A 88 -6.81 12.46 2.73
N PHE A 89 -5.58 12.54 3.16
CA PHE A 89 -5.23 12.21 4.52
C PHE A 89 -5.79 13.23 5.51
N ALA A 90 -6.23 12.72 6.67
CA ALA A 90 -6.80 13.51 7.76
C ALA A 90 -6.24 13.02 9.11
N GLY A 91 -6.36 13.87 10.14
CA GLY A 91 -5.93 13.52 11.49
C GLY A 91 -4.42 13.61 11.69
N ASP A 92 -3.92 12.86 12.66
CA ASP A 92 -2.56 12.92 13.16
C ASP A 92 -1.57 11.98 12.45
N ARG A 93 -2.07 11.14 11.55
CA ARG A 93 -1.28 10.20 10.76
C ARG A 93 -1.86 9.97 9.36
N ARG A 94 -0.97 9.57 8.44
CA ARG A 94 -1.33 9.13 7.09
C ARG A 94 -1.46 7.61 7.12
N GLU A 95 -2.67 7.09 6.94
CA GLU A 95 -2.93 5.66 7.14
C GLU A 95 -3.53 5.02 5.89
N ILE A 96 -2.97 3.87 5.51
CA ILE A 96 -3.50 2.98 4.46
C ILE A 96 -3.56 1.55 4.98
N TYR A 97 -4.37 0.71 4.34
CA TYR A 97 -4.46 -0.72 4.60
C TYR A 97 -4.04 -1.51 3.37
N VAL A 98 -3.21 -2.53 3.55
CA VAL A 98 -2.69 -3.38 2.47
C VAL A 98 -2.98 -4.85 2.75
N ASP A 99 -3.61 -5.52 1.79
CA ASP A 99 -3.68 -6.97 1.64
C ASP A 99 -2.95 -7.34 0.35
N GLY A 100 -1.72 -7.80 0.45
CA GLY A 100 -0.87 -8.13 -0.70
C GLY A 100 0.54 -7.57 -0.63
N GLU A 101 1.12 -7.25 -1.77
CA GLU A 101 2.47 -6.74 -1.87
C GLU A 101 2.52 -5.35 -2.51
N VAL A 102 3.21 -4.44 -1.82
CA VAL A 102 3.47 -3.08 -2.28
C VAL A 102 4.94 -2.69 -2.10
N TYR A 103 5.47 -1.99 -3.08
CA TYR A 103 6.70 -1.22 -2.95
C TYR A 103 6.32 0.25 -2.81
N GLY A 104 6.80 0.92 -1.76
CA GLY A 104 6.43 2.28 -1.45
C GLY A 104 7.62 3.23 -1.40
N GLU A 105 7.48 4.37 -2.06
CA GLU A 105 8.29 5.56 -1.85
C GLU A 105 7.42 6.58 -1.11
N ILE A 106 7.58 6.64 0.21
CA ILE A 106 6.74 7.44 1.08
C ILE A 106 7.30 8.85 1.23
N ALA A 107 6.46 9.84 0.97
CA ALA A 107 6.81 11.25 1.10
C ALA A 107 7.25 11.59 2.54
N HIS A 108 8.38 12.27 2.64
CA HIS A 108 8.98 12.63 3.92
C HIS A 108 8.15 13.68 4.66
N ASN A 109 7.73 13.36 5.88
CA ASN A 109 7.09 14.29 6.79
C ASN A 109 7.23 13.81 8.24
N LEU A 110 8.15 14.39 8.98
CA LEU A 110 8.43 14.03 10.37
C LEU A 110 7.28 14.34 11.33
N ALA A 111 6.48 15.36 11.02
CA ALA A 111 5.35 15.76 11.85
C ALA A 111 4.07 14.97 11.55
N TRP A 112 4.05 14.17 10.49
CA TRP A 112 2.88 13.46 10.03
C TRP A 112 3.22 12.01 9.64
N PRO A 113 3.29 11.09 10.60
CA PRO A 113 3.67 9.70 10.37
C PRO A 113 2.78 9.02 9.34
N PHE A 114 3.39 8.12 8.56
CA PHE A 114 2.67 7.28 7.61
C PHE A 114 2.60 5.85 8.17
N VAL A 115 1.40 5.27 8.20
CA VAL A 115 1.16 3.93 8.73
C VAL A 115 0.57 3.04 7.65
N ILE A 116 1.28 1.95 7.35
CA ILE A 116 0.74 0.87 6.53
C ILE A 116 0.19 -0.19 7.48
N LYS A 117 -1.13 -0.32 7.52
CA LYS A 117 -1.79 -1.39 8.28
C LYS A 117 -1.94 -2.63 7.43
N THR A 118 -1.72 -3.78 8.05
CA THR A 118 -1.97 -5.09 7.50
C THR A 118 -2.76 -5.93 8.51
N LYS A 119 -3.20 -7.10 8.12
CA LYS A 119 -3.87 -8.03 9.04
C LYS A 119 -3.01 -8.41 10.26
N ARG A 120 -1.68 -8.46 10.10
CA ARG A 120 -0.76 -9.00 11.11
C ARG A 120 0.14 -7.98 11.77
N ALA A 121 0.31 -6.82 11.18
CA ALA A 121 1.24 -5.80 11.67
C ALA A 121 0.85 -4.39 11.26
N GLY A 122 1.28 -3.41 12.04
CA GLY A 122 1.32 -2.01 11.67
C GLY A 122 2.77 -1.60 11.33
N ILE A 123 2.95 -0.87 10.25
CA ILE A 123 4.27 -0.45 9.76
C ILE A 123 4.28 1.07 9.72
N GLU A 124 5.09 1.69 10.59
CA GLU A 124 5.18 3.14 10.71
C GLU A 124 6.46 3.67 10.07
N VAL A 125 6.32 4.68 9.24
CA VAL A 125 7.42 5.36 8.55
C VAL A 125 7.21 6.88 8.55
N LEU A 126 8.29 7.64 8.42
CA LEU A 126 8.26 9.11 8.34
C LEU A 126 8.58 9.64 6.94
N GLY A 127 9.35 8.90 6.18
CA GLY A 127 9.77 9.14 4.81
C GLY A 127 10.76 8.05 4.44
N THR A 128 10.31 7.08 3.66
CA THR A 128 10.97 5.78 3.60
C THR A 128 10.69 5.12 2.27
N THR A 129 11.65 4.35 1.79
CA THR A 129 11.50 3.43 0.67
C THR A 129 11.53 1.99 1.19
N LEU A 130 10.46 1.24 0.95
CA LEU A 130 10.28 -0.10 1.51
C LEU A 130 9.45 -1.01 0.60
N ASN A 131 9.61 -2.32 0.79
CA ASN A 131 8.72 -3.34 0.23
C ASN A 131 7.96 -4.04 1.36
N VAL A 132 6.66 -4.16 1.23
CA VAL A 132 5.79 -4.88 2.17
C VAL A 132 5.11 -6.00 1.44
N ASN A 133 5.31 -7.24 1.90
CA ASN A 133 4.59 -8.41 1.43
C ASN A 133 3.74 -8.95 2.58
N ALA A 134 2.42 -8.79 2.47
CA ALA A 134 1.46 -9.04 3.54
C ALA A 134 0.12 -9.58 3.00
N TYR A 135 0.16 -10.60 2.16
CA TYR A 135 -1.07 -11.26 1.68
C TYR A 135 -1.80 -11.91 2.86
N GLU A 136 -3.08 -11.57 3.04
CA GLU A 136 -3.90 -12.10 4.15
C GLU A 136 -4.08 -13.62 4.11
N LYS A 137 -4.01 -14.21 2.90
CA LYS A 137 -4.10 -15.65 2.68
C LYS A 137 -2.84 -16.40 3.13
N GLU A 138 -1.71 -15.70 3.26
CA GLU A 138 -0.43 -16.27 3.68
C GLU A 138 -0.21 -16.03 5.17
N GLU A 139 0.47 -16.97 5.84
CA GLU A 139 0.86 -16.78 7.23
C GLU A 139 2.08 -15.87 7.38
N GLU A 140 2.84 -15.75 6.32
CA GLU A 140 4.07 -14.99 6.28
C GLU A 140 3.82 -13.51 5.99
N LEU A 141 4.62 -12.66 6.63
CA LEU A 141 4.71 -11.24 6.38
C LEU A 141 6.18 -10.85 6.32
N SER A 142 6.54 -10.06 5.33
CA SER A 142 7.87 -9.48 5.26
C SER A 142 7.83 -7.98 5.00
N VAL A 143 8.75 -7.26 5.64
CA VAL A 143 8.99 -5.84 5.43
C VAL A 143 10.47 -5.66 5.16
N VAL A 144 10.82 -5.17 3.96
CA VAL A 144 12.20 -4.90 3.56
C VAL A 144 12.43 -3.40 3.49
N LEU A 145 13.41 -2.90 4.23
CA LEU A 145 13.77 -1.50 4.21
C LEU A 145 14.86 -1.24 3.18
N VAL A 146 14.55 -0.38 2.19
CA VAL A 146 15.49 0.09 1.18
C VAL A 146 16.23 1.33 1.67
N GLY A 147 15.51 2.31 2.19
CA GLY A 147 16.08 3.54 2.72
C GLY A 147 15.16 4.21 3.73
N GLY A 148 15.75 4.94 4.68
CA GLY A 148 15.03 5.59 5.76
C GLY A 148 14.95 4.75 7.02
N LYS A 149 13.83 4.82 7.73
CA LYS A 149 13.56 4.10 8.99
C LYS A 149 12.16 3.51 8.98
N VAL A 150 12.03 2.33 9.51
CA VAL A 150 10.75 1.62 9.66
C VAL A 150 10.64 1.06 11.07
N ALA A 151 9.47 1.19 11.66
CA ALA A 151 9.07 0.49 12.88
C ALA A 151 7.90 -0.45 12.55
N VAL A 152 8.07 -1.73 12.85
CA VAL A 152 7.03 -2.76 12.67
C VAL A 152 6.49 -3.13 14.05
N THR A 153 5.17 -3.03 14.23
CA THR A 153 4.49 -3.47 15.43
C THR A 153 3.63 -4.68 15.09
N ASN A 154 3.94 -5.84 15.68
CA ASN A 154 3.19 -7.07 15.44
C ASN A 154 1.86 -7.11 16.19
N ALA A 155 1.06 -8.16 15.95
CA ALA A 155 -0.25 -8.34 16.59
C ALA A 155 -0.18 -8.46 18.13
N LYS A 156 0.97 -8.82 18.69
CA LYS A 156 1.22 -8.88 20.15
C LYS A 156 1.67 -7.53 20.75
N GLY A 157 1.76 -6.48 19.92
CA GLY A 157 2.22 -5.15 20.32
C GLY A 157 3.74 -4.99 20.42
N ARG A 158 4.50 -5.99 19.99
CA ARG A 158 5.97 -5.91 19.97
C ARG A 158 6.44 -5.04 18.81
N LYS A 159 7.23 -4.03 19.13
CA LYS A 159 7.82 -3.10 18.17
C LYS A 159 9.24 -3.51 17.81
N SER A 160 9.54 -3.54 16.52
CA SER A 160 10.86 -3.81 15.95
C SER A 160 11.25 -2.70 14.98
N GLU A 161 12.49 -2.24 15.03
CA GLU A 161 13.01 -1.20 14.13
C GLU A 161 13.97 -1.81 13.12
N LEU A 162 13.88 -1.37 11.86
CA LEU A 162 14.76 -1.79 10.77
C LEU A 162 15.73 -0.68 10.39
N ALA A 163 16.95 -1.09 10.07
CA ALA A 163 17.91 -0.30 9.31
C ALA A 163 17.84 -0.66 7.81
N PRO A 164 18.34 0.19 6.89
CA PRO A 164 18.42 -0.13 5.47
C PRO A 164 19.11 -1.48 5.22
N ASN A 165 18.64 -2.20 4.20
CA ASN A 165 19.07 -3.56 3.84
C ASN A 165 18.73 -4.63 4.88
N GLN A 166 17.76 -4.36 5.75
CA GLN A 166 17.21 -5.35 6.67
C GLN A 166 15.78 -5.71 6.29
N MET A 167 15.41 -6.94 6.61
CA MET A 167 14.06 -7.48 6.51
C MET A 167 13.55 -7.86 7.91
N TYR A 168 12.35 -7.41 8.23
CA TYR A 168 11.52 -8.02 9.25
C TYR A 168 10.72 -9.15 8.62
N PHE A 169 10.78 -10.33 9.20
CA PHE A 169 10.02 -11.49 8.78
C PHE A 169 9.19 -12.03 9.94
N SER A 170 7.95 -12.38 9.66
CA SER A 170 7.05 -13.03 10.60
C SER A 170 6.36 -14.22 9.94
N SER A 171 6.38 -15.37 10.62
CA SER A 171 5.66 -16.58 10.20
C SER A 171 4.81 -17.10 11.35
N GLY A 172 3.68 -16.44 11.60
CA GLY A 172 2.79 -16.81 12.70
C GLY A 172 3.40 -16.55 14.08
N GLU A 173 4.16 -17.48 14.63
CA GLU A 173 4.72 -17.40 15.99
C GLU A 173 6.15 -16.86 16.06
N HIS A 174 6.89 -16.86 14.94
CA HIS A 174 8.29 -16.49 14.91
C HIS A 174 8.52 -15.22 14.11
N ASP A 175 9.10 -14.23 14.78
CA ASP A 175 9.52 -12.96 14.18
C ASP A 175 11.05 -12.84 14.27
N TYR A 176 11.68 -12.40 13.21
CA TYR A 176 13.11 -12.09 13.22
C TYR A 176 13.47 -10.96 12.25
N ILE A 177 14.63 -10.36 12.47
CA ILE A 177 15.25 -9.37 11.58
C ILE A 177 16.54 -9.98 11.03
N THR A 178 16.75 -9.84 9.72
CA THR A 178 17.95 -10.29 9.06
C THR A 178 18.39 -9.32 7.97
N ALA A 179 19.68 -9.33 7.65
CA ALA A 179 20.20 -8.61 6.48
C ALA A 179 19.81 -9.34 5.20
N VAL A 180 19.44 -8.59 4.16
CA VAL A 180 19.02 -9.12 2.87
C VAL A 180 19.65 -8.35 1.72
N ASP A 181 19.71 -8.97 0.55
CA ASP A 181 19.89 -8.26 -0.70
C ASP A 181 18.55 -7.68 -1.14
N VAL A 182 18.44 -6.36 -1.11
CA VAL A 182 17.19 -5.65 -1.39
C VAL A 182 16.65 -5.95 -2.79
N GLU A 183 17.52 -6.10 -3.79
CA GLU A 183 17.13 -6.35 -5.17
C GLU A 183 16.30 -7.63 -5.35
N GLU A 184 16.55 -8.65 -4.53
CA GLU A 184 15.75 -9.88 -4.54
C GLU A 184 14.27 -9.65 -4.21
N TYR A 185 13.96 -8.58 -3.48
CA TYR A 185 12.60 -8.27 -2.99
C TYR A 185 11.91 -7.17 -3.79
N VAL A 186 12.63 -6.33 -4.50
CA VAL A 186 12.07 -5.14 -5.19
C VAL A 186 12.11 -5.22 -6.71
N SER A 187 12.74 -6.23 -7.27
CA SER A 187 12.90 -6.38 -8.72
C SER A 187 11.60 -6.65 -9.50
N TRP A 188 10.52 -6.94 -8.80
CA TRP A 188 9.20 -7.17 -9.38
C TRP A 188 8.50 -5.88 -9.86
N LYS A 189 8.85 -4.72 -9.31
CA LYS A 189 8.21 -3.42 -9.59
C LYS A 189 8.53 -2.86 -10.99
#